data_9ec8fe4dcc0e0fca46c099822b6c7198
#
_entry.id   9ec8fe4dcc0e0fca46c099822b6c7198
#
_cell.length_a   1.000
_cell.length_b   1.000
_cell.length_c   1.000
_cell.angle_alpha   90.00
_cell.angle_beta   90.00
_cell.angle_gamma   90.00
#
_symmetry.space_group_name_H-M   'P 1'
#
loop_
_entity.id
_entity.type
_entity.pdbx_description
1 polymer ?
#
loop_
_entity_poly.entity_id
_entity_poly.type
_entity_poly.pdbx_seq_one_letter_code
_entity_poly.pdbx_strand_id
1 'polypeptide(L)'
;MYGAVLGDIIGSPYEFDRSSKTKVFPLFVPQSRFTDDTVMTLAVADALLDVTLAESDDAIRQRLTASMQRFGRAWPEIGYGAKFLRWLMTDNPRPYGSWGNGSAMRVSAAGWLFDDLDTVLNMAKLSAEVSHDHPEAIKGAQAVAAAIFLARTGHSKAEIRAYTEGTFGYDLSRSCDEIRPGYRHDVSCRDTVPPAVTAFLEGTDFEDVIRTAVSLGGDCDTQTCIAGSMAEAFYGVPEELKQACRQYLPDDLLTVLIRFDTRLHR
;
A
#
# COMPACT_ATOMS: atom_id res chain seq x y z
N MET A 1 -2.05 8.15 -6.08
CA MET A 1 -1.14 7.15 -5.45
C MET A 1 0.16 7.73 -4.89
N TYR A 2 0.28 9.04 -4.89
CA TYR A 2 1.45 9.70 -4.29
C TYR A 2 1.65 9.32 -2.83
N GLY A 3 0.56 9.15 -2.07
CA GLY A 3 0.63 8.82 -0.65
C GLY A 3 1.29 7.46 -0.38
N ALA A 4 1.00 6.44 -1.20
CA ALA A 4 1.66 5.14 -1.10
C ALA A 4 3.16 5.27 -1.40
N VAL A 5 3.51 5.89 -2.53
CA VAL A 5 4.90 6.07 -2.97
C VAL A 5 5.72 6.91 -1.98
N LEU A 6 5.14 8.01 -1.49
CA LEU A 6 5.78 8.84 -0.46
C LEU A 6 5.97 8.09 0.86
N GLY A 7 4.97 7.28 1.24
CA GLY A 7 5.06 6.45 2.43
C GLY A 7 6.24 5.49 2.38
N ASP A 8 6.41 4.79 1.27
CA ASP A 8 7.56 3.92 1.01
C ASP A 8 8.89 4.70 1.07
N ILE A 9 9.03 5.77 0.27
CA ILE A 9 10.28 6.55 0.19
C ILE A 9 10.67 7.13 1.55
N ILE A 10 9.70 7.68 2.31
CA ILE A 10 9.95 8.28 3.62
C ILE A 10 10.21 7.20 4.68
N GLY A 11 9.52 6.06 4.60
CA GLY A 11 9.66 4.96 5.55
C GLY A 11 10.94 4.15 5.37
N SER A 12 11.45 4.02 4.14
CA SER A 12 12.56 3.12 3.78
C SER A 12 13.84 3.30 4.62
N PRO A 13 14.27 4.50 5.06
CA PRO A 13 15.44 4.62 5.94
C PRO A 13 15.25 4.05 7.35
N TYR A 14 14.00 3.90 7.76
CA TYR A 14 13.61 3.56 9.13
C TYR A 14 13.15 2.11 9.29
N GLU A 15 13.15 1.33 8.21
CA GLU A 15 12.85 -0.11 8.19
C GLU A 15 13.79 -0.91 9.12
N PHE A 16 13.42 -2.14 9.46
CA PHE A 16 14.18 -3.04 10.34
C PHE A 16 14.45 -2.46 11.74
N ASP A 17 13.43 -1.85 12.36
CA ASP A 17 13.54 -1.23 13.69
C ASP A 17 14.59 -0.10 13.80
N ARG A 18 14.96 0.55 12.69
CA ARG A 18 15.86 1.71 12.68
C ARG A 18 15.18 3.02 13.09
N SER A 19 13.85 3.02 13.19
CA SER A 19 13.09 4.18 13.67
C SER A 19 13.44 4.50 15.12
N SER A 20 13.64 5.78 15.41
CA SER A 20 13.79 6.29 16.80
C SER A 20 12.47 6.29 17.58
N LYS A 21 11.39 5.79 16.99
CA LYS A 21 10.04 5.73 17.57
C LYS A 21 9.50 7.09 18.02
N THR A 22 9.83 8.13 17.25
CA THR A 22 9.36 9.51 17.43
C THR A 22 8.76 10.04 16.13
N LYS A 23 7.85 10.99 16.23
CA LYS A 23 7.30 11.73 15.09
C LYS A 23 8.24 12.86 14.60
N VAL A 24 9.32 13.15 15.35
CA VAL A 24 10.26 14.21 15.02
C VAL A 24 11.45 13.64 14.27
N PHE A 25 11.39 13.72 12.95
CA PHE A 25 12.46 13.32 12.02
C PHE A 25 12.34 14.11 10.70
N PRO A 26 13.42 14.26 9.91
CA PRO A 26 13.33 14.85 8.58
C PRO A 26 12.61 13.87 7.65
N LEU A 27 11.63 14.37 6.85
CA LEU A 27 10.85 13.51 5.94
C LEU A 27 11.74 12.83 4.90
N PHE A 28 12.72 13.54 4.39
CA PHE A 28 13.67 13.01 3.42
C PHE A 28 15.09 13.08 3.97
N VAL A 29 15.82 12.00 3.81
CA VAL A 29 17.23 11.86 4.16
C VAL A 29 18.01 11.29 2.97
N PRO A 30 19.35 11.35 2.94
CA PRO A 30 20.13 10.81 1.81
C PRO A 30 19.89 9.32 1.51
N GLN A 31 19.40 8.56 2.49
CA GLN A 31 19.07 7.13 2.36
C GLN A 31 17.65 6.86 1.89
N SER A 32 16.80 7.91 1.79
CA SER A 32 15.42 7.77 1.28
C SER A 32 15.46 7.27 -0.16
N ARG A 33 14.72 6.21 -0.43
CA ARG A 33 14.60 5.58 -1.75
C ARG A 33 13.26 4.89 -1.88
N PHE A 34 12.82 4.65 -3.08
CA PHE A 34 11.70 3.73 -3.31
C PHE A 34 12.17 2.27 -3.13
N THR A 35 11.23 1.40 -2.78
CA THR A 35 11.46 -0.04 -2.59
C THR A 35 10.50 -0.87 -3.44
N ASP A 36 10.36 -2.16 -3.14
CA ASP A 36 9.38 -3.02 -3.79
C ASP A 36 7.93 -2.58 -3.52
N ASP A 37 7.65 -1.86 -2.45
CA ASP A 37 6.34 -1.24 -2.19
C ASP A 37 5.92 -0.33 -3.35
N THR A 38 6.75 0.61 -3.75
CA THR A 38 6.48 1.51 -4.87
C THR A 38 6.37 0.75 -6.19
N VAL A 39 7.32 -0.15 -6.49
CA VAL A 39 7.33 -0.87 -7.76
C VAL A 39 6.09 -1.75 -7.90
N MET A 40 5.68 -2.46 -6.86
CA MET A 40 4.50 -3.31 -6.91
C MET A 40 3.19 -2.52 -6.85
N THR A 41 3.14 -1.39 -6.14
CA THR A 41 2.00 -0.46 -6.17
C THR A 41 1.76 0.05 -7.60
N LEU A 42 2.81 0.50 -8.28
CA LEU A 42 2.71 0.99 -9.65
C LEU A 42 2.45 -0.13 -10.67
N ALA A 43 2.99 -1.32 -10.45
CA ALA A 43 2.70 -2.49 -11.28
C ALA A 43 1.21 -2.89 -11.21
N VAL A 44 0.62 -2.89 -10.01
CA VAL A 44 -0.83 -3.16 -9.85
C VAL A 44 -1.66 -2.04 -10.48
N ALA A 45 -1.25 -0.78 -10.32
CA ALA A 45 -1.93 0.34 -10.94
C ALA A 45 -1.89 0.27 -12.47
N ASP A 46 -0.74 -0.03 -13.07
CA ASP A 46 -0.62 -0.19 -14.52
C ASP A 46 -1.54 -1.30 -15.05
N ALA A 47 -1.65 -2.42 -14.31
CA ALA A 47 -2.55 -3.50 -14.67
C ALA A 47 -4.04 -3.09 -14.61
N LEU A 48 -4.43 -2.33 -13.57
CA LEU A 48 -5.84 -2.00 -13.31
C LEU A 48 -6.34 -0.77 -14.08
N LEU A 49 -5.46 0.12 -14.54
CA LEU A 49 -5.83 1.35 -15.27
C LEU A 49 -6.67 1.10 -16.52
N ASP A 50 -6.44 0.00 -17.21
CA ASP A 50 -7.08 -0.35 -18.47
C ASP A 50 -8.07 -1.53 -18.32
N VAL A 51 -8.40 -1.94 -17.09
CA VAL A 51 -9.40 -2.97 -16.82
C VAL A 51 -10.80 -2.43 -17.09
N THR A 52 -11.60 -3.24 -17.78
CA THR A 52 -13.02 -3.02 -17.95
C THR A 52 -13.83 -4.05 -17.15
N LEU A 53 -15.01 -3.66 -16.65
CA LEU A 53 -15.87 -4.57 -15.87
C LEU A 53 -16.46 -5.73 -16.69
N ALA A 54 -16.20 -5.76 -18.01
CA ALA A 54 -16.58 -6.87 -18.88
C ALA A 54 -15.51 -7.98 -18.93
N GLU A 55 -14.30 -7.73 -18.39
CA GLU A 55 -13.24 -8.72 -18.35
C GLU A 55 -13.53 -9.77 -17.26
N SER A 56 -13.16 -11.03 -17.53
CA SER A 56 -13.24 -12.09 -16.53
C SER A 56 -12.15 -11.92 -15.45
N ASP A 57 -12.43 -12.42 -14.25
CA ASP A 57 -11.44 -12.45 -13.16
C ASP A 57 -10.11 -13.11 -13.59
N ASP A 58 -10.15 -14.15 -14.43
CA ASP A 58 -8.96 -14.82 -14.91
C ASP A 58 -8.13 -13.94 -15.85
N ALA A 59 -8.77 -13.14 -16.73
CA ALA A 59 -8.08 -12.18 -17.57
C ALA A 59 -7.40 -11.08 -16.72
N ILE A 60 -8.08 -10.61 -15.68
CA ILE A 60 -7.55 -9.60 -14.74
C ILE A 60 -6.35 -10.18 -13.96
N ARG A 61 -6.44 -11.44 -13.46
CA ARG A 61 -5.30 -12.12 -12.81
C ARG A 61 -4.09 -12.26 -13.74
N GLN A 62 -4.30 -12.60 -14.99
CA GLN A 62 -3.22 -12.69 -15.98
C GLN A 62 -2.57 -11.33 -16.20
N ARG A 63 -3.35 -10.27 -16.36
CA ARG A 63 -2.87 -8.90 -16.50
C ARG A 63 -2.07 -8.44 -15.29
N LEU A 64 -2.58 -8.67 -14.06
CA LEU A 64 -1.89 -8.36 -12.81
C LEU A 64 -0.56 -9.12 -12.70
N THR A 65 -0.56 -10.43 -12.99
CA THR A 65 0.64 -11.24 -12.97
C THR A 65 1.68 -10.74 -13.98
N ALA A 66 1.27 -10.47 -15.21
CA ALA A 66 2.17 -9.99 -16.26
C ALA A 66 2.78 -8.62 -15.93
N SER A 67 1.99 -7.68 -15.41
CA SER A 67 2.49 -6.37 -15.02
C SER A 67 3.46 -6.47 -13.84
N MET A 68 3.10 -7.18 -12.76
CA MET A 68 4.01 -7.36 -11.62
C MET A 68 5.32 -8.05 -12.02
N GLN A 69 5.28 -9.07 -12.88
CA GLN A 69 6.50 -9.70 -13.38
C GLN A 69 7.33 -8.75 -14.25
N ARG A 70 6.70 -7.96 -15.11
CA ARG A 70 7.40 -6.99 -15.95
C ARG A 70 8.16 -5.98 -15.11
N PHE A 71 7.49 -5.33 -14.15
CA PHE A 71 8.14 -4.34 -13.28
C PHE A 71 9.12 -4.98 -12.31
N GLY A 72 8.77 -6.12 -11.70
CA GLY A 72 9.66 -6.82 -10.77
C GLY A 72 10.96 -7.32 -11.41
N ARG A 73 10.90 -7.76 -12.66
CA ARG A 73 12.10 -8.17 -13.44
C ARG A 73 12.95 -6.98 -13.89
N ALA A 74 12.34 -5.81 -14.07
CA ALA A 74 13.08 -4.58 -14.34
C ALA A 74 13.81 -4.05 -13.10
N TRP A 75 13.27 -4.31 -11.92
CA TRP A 75 13.78 -3.84 -10.62
C TRP A 75 14.01 -5.00 -9.63
N PRO A 76 14.95 -5.94 -9.89
CA PRO A 76 15.03 -7.19 -9.13
C PRO A 76 15.67 -7.07 -7.73
N GLU A 77 16.41 -5.98 -7.45
CA GLU A 77 17.27 -5.84 -6.25
C GLU A 77 16.77 -4.76 -5.27
N ILE A 78 15.45 -4.56 -5.15
CA ILE A 78 14.89 -3.44 -4.37
C ILE A 78 14.20 -3.82 -3.06
N GLY A 79 14.28 -5.08 -2.61
CA GLY A 79 13.77 -5.46 -1.29
C GLY A 79 12.78 -6.63 -1.28
N TYR A 80 12.44 -7.23 -2.41
CA TYR A 80 11.48 -8.36 -2.45
C TYR A 80 11.82 -9.48 -1.50
N GLY A 81 10.81 -9.98 -0.78
CA GLY A 81 10.94 -11.24 -0.05
C GLY A 81 11.30 -12.41 -0.99
N ALA A 82 12.17 -13.32 -0.54
CA ALA A 82 12.76 -14.38 -1.37
C ALA A 82 11.73 -15.26 -2.11
N LYS A 83 10.56 -15.56 -1.49
CA LYS A 83 9.49 -16.32 -2.17
C LYS A 83 8.84 -15.51 -3.27
N PHE A 84 8.61 -14.20 -3.05
CA PHE A 84 8.02 -13.32 -4.04
C PHE A 84 8.98 -13.08 -5.20
N LEU A 85 10.27 -12.85 -4.94
CA LEU A 85 11.29 -12.74 -5.98
C LEU A 85 11.31 -14.00 -6.88
N ARG A 86 11.24 -15.19 -6.27
CA ARG A 86 11.13 -16.45 -7.05
C ARG A 86 9.86 -16.47 -7.91
N TRP A 87 8.73 -16.02 -7.36
CA TRP A 87 7.46 -15.90 -8.10
C TRP A 87 7.58 -14.96 -9.31
N LEU A 88 8.23 -13.80 -9.13
CA LEU A 88 8.49 -12.84 -10.21
C LEU A 88 9.32 -13.44 -11.36
N MET A 89 10.30 -14.29 -11.04
CA MET A 89 11.25 -14.87 -12.00
C MET A 89 10.75 -16.19 -12.62
N THR A 90 9.68 -16.77 -12.11
CA THR A 90 9.11 -18.04 -12.60
C THR A 90 8.17 -17.79 -13.77
N ASP A 91 8.26 -18.60 -14.82
CA ASP A 91 7.27 -18.61 -15.91
C ASP A 91 5.97 -19.27 -15.42
N ASN A 92 4.82 -18.63 -15.72
CA ASN A 92 3.49 -19.05 -15.26
C ASN A 92 3.44 -19.34 -13.75
N PRO A 93 3.76 -18.35 -12.89
CA PRO A 93 3.84 -18.55 -11.47
C PRO A 93 2.47 -18.88 -10.87
N ARG A 94 2.50 -19.64 -9.78
CA ARG A 94 1.31 -19.96 -9.00
C ARG A 94 1.36 -19.23 -7.65
N PRO A 95 0.22 -18.92 -7.06
CA PRO A 95 0.17 -18.45 -5.68
C PRO A 95 0.86 -19.45 -4.74
N TYR A 96 1.39 -18.97 -3.62
CA TYR A 96 2.22 -19.80 -2.74
C TYR A 96 1.83 -19.71 -1.25
N GLY A 97 0.58 -19.38 -0.94
CA GLY A 97 0.03 -19.36 0.41
C GLY A 97 0.62 -18.27 1.31
N SER A 98 1.14 -17.18 0.74
CA SER A 98 1.69 -16.08 1.53
C SER A 98 0.59 -15.32 2.28
N TRP A 99 0.86 -15.02 3.56
CA TRP A 99 0.06 -14.10 4.39
C TRP A 99 0.72 -12.71 4.51
N GLY A 100 1.79 -12.48 3.76
CA GLY A 100 2.62 -11.27 3.82
C GLY A 100 1.87 -9.99 3.48
N ASN A 101 2.36 -8.88 4.04
CA ASN A 101 1.83 -7.53 3.84
C ASN A 101 2.04 -6.98 2.42
N GLY A 102 2.85 -7.66 1.60
CA GLY A 102 3.04 -7.36 0.19
C GLY A 102 1.76 -7.34 -0.66
N SER A 103 0.67 -7.98 -0.20
CA SER A 103 -0.65 -7.84 -0.82
C SER A 103 -1.33 -6.52 -0.48
N ALA A 104 -1.17 -6.04 0.75
CA ALA A 104 -1.81 -4.81 1.25
C ALA A 104 -1.06 -3.55 0.79
N MET A 105 0.29 -3.56 0.75
CA MET A 105 1.09 -2.42 0.34
C MET A 105 0.79 -1.97 -1.08
N ARG A 106 0.58 -2.92 -2.02
CA ARG A 106 0.43 -2.65 -3.45
C ARG A 106 -1.01 -2.39 -3.92
N VAL A 107 -2.00 -2.45 -3.02
CA VAL A 107 -3.43 -2.52 -3.38
C VAL A 107 -4.06 -1.15 -3.69
N SER A 108 -3.36 -0.06 -3.44
CA SER A 108 -3.90 1.31 -3.46
C SER A 108 -4.77 1.61 -4.69
N ALA A 109 -4.34 1.19 -5.89
CA ALA A 109 -5.07 1.43 -7.13
C ALA A 109 -6.49 0.85 -7.14
N ALA A 110 -6.72 -0.30 -6.48
CA ALA A 110 -8.05 -0.90 -6.39
C ALA A 110 -9.03 0.00 -5.63
N GLY A 111 -8.58 0.66 -4.56
CA GLY A 111 -9.40 1.61 -3.79
C GLY A 111 -9.76 2.90 -4.56
N TRP A 112 -8.99 3.25 -5.59
CA TRP A 112 -9.17 4.49 -6.34
C TRP A 112 -9.97 4.35 -7.64
N LEU A 113 -9.82 3.24 -8.38
CA LEU A 113 -10.25 3.16 -9.79
C LEU A 113 -11.69 2.72 -10.01
N PHE A 114 -12.37 2.20 -9.00
CA PHE A 114 -13.71 1.63 -9.13
C PHE A 114 -14.72 2.34 -8.24
N ASP A 115 -15.97 2.47 -8.72
CA ASP A 115 -16.98 3.36 -8.13
C ASP A 115 -17.94 2.66 -7.18
N ASP A 116 -17.81 1.34 -7.00
CA ASP A 116 -18.58 0.59 -6.00
C ASP A 116 -17.67 -0.31 -5.16
N LEU A 117 -18.07 -0.50 -3.90
CA LEU A 117 -17.27 -1.20 -2.90
C LEU A 117 -17.07 -2.69 -3.21
N ASP A 118 -18.07 -3.35 -3.79
CA ASP A 118 -17.96 -4.78 -4.11
C ASP A 118 -16.91 -5.02 -5.21
N THR A 119 -16.90 -4.16 -6.23
CA THR A 119 -15.85 -4.18 -7.26
C THR A 119 -14.47 -3.86 -6.66
N VAL A 120 -14.36 -2.86 -5.77
CA VAL A 120 -13.11 -2.55 -5.05
C VAL A 120 -12.58 -3.76 -4.29
N LEU A 121 -13.46 -4.44 -3.54
CA LEU A 121 -13.10 -5.64 -2.76
C LEU A 121 -12.69 -6.80 -3.68
N ASN A 122 -13.36 -6.99 -4.82
CA ASN A 122 -12.98 -8.01 -5.79
C ASN A 122 -11.62 -7.71 -6.42
N MET A 123 -11.37 -6.50 -6.87
CA MET A 123 -10.08 -6.11 -7.47
C MET A 123 -8.93 -6.21 -6.47
N ALA A 124 -9.16 -5.83 -5.21
CA ALA A 124 -8.20 -6.02 -4.13
C ALA A 124 -7.87 -7.51 -3.91
N LYS A 125 -8.90 -8.37 -3.87
CA LYS A 125 -8.72 -9.82 -3.80
C LYS A 125 -7.90 -10.34 -4.97
N LEU A 126 -8.27 -10.00 -6.22
CA LEU A 126 -7.56 -10.45 -7.42
C LEU A 126 -6.08 -10.01 -7.40
N SER A 127 -5.78 -8.77 -6.95
CA SER A 127 -4.40 -8.28 -6.85
C SER A 127 -3.57 -9.01 -5.79
N ALA A 128 -4.21 -9.51 -4.74
CA ALA A 128 -3.56 -10.29 -3.69
C ALA A 128 -3.31 -11.73 -4.14
N GLU A 129 -4.38 -12.42 -4.55
CA GLU A 129 -4.41 -13.87 -4.72
C GLU A 129 -3.54 -14.43 -5.85
N VAL A 130 -3.07 -13.62 -6.79
CA VAL A 130 -2.12 -14.06 -7.82
C VAL A 130 -0.78 -14.54 -7.25
N SER A 131 -0.44 -14.13 -6.03
CA SER A 131 0.77 -14.53 -5.30
C SER A 131 0.51 -14.82 -3.82
N HIS A 132 -0.29 -13.97 -3.14
CA HIS A 132 -0.59 -13.99 -1.70
C HIS A 132 -2.05 -14.46 -1.50
N ASP A 133 -2.29 -15.75 -1.72
CA ASP A 133 -3.63 -16.34 -1.70
C ASP A 133 -4.08 -16.85 -0.31
N HIS A 134 -3.30 -16.57 0.74
CA HIS A 134 -3.72 -16.86 2.11
C HIS A 134 -4.87 -15.92 2.51
N PRO A 135 -5.91 -16.41 3.23
CA PRO A 135 -7.06 -15.57 3.64
C PRO A 135 -6.66 -14.28 4.35
N GLU A 136 -5.62 -14.29 5.17
CA GLU A 136 -5.14 -13.11 5.88
C GLU A 136 -4.56 -12.05 4.94
N ALA A 137 -3.85 -12.46 3.87
CA ALA A 137 -3.31 -11.53 2.88
C ALA A 137 -4.42 -10.89 2.03
N ILE A 138 -5.41 -11.69 1.62
CA ILE A 138 -6.59 -11.19 0.89
C ILE A 138 -7.37 -10.21 1.76
N LYS A 139 -7.61 -10.58 3.03
CA LYS A 139 -8.28 -9.74 4.01
C LYS A 139 -7.56 -8.38 4.19
N GLY A 140 -6.23 -8.41 4.34
CA GLY A 140 -5.43 -7.19 4.48
C GLY A 140 -5.53 -6.28 3.27
N ALA A 141 -5.42 -6.82 2.06
CA ALA A 141 -5.57 -6.06 0.82
C ALA A 141 -6.98 -5.44 0.70
N GLN A 142 -8.03 -6.25 0.97
CA GLN A 142 -9.41 -5.76 0.93
C GLN A 142 -9.67 -4.67 1.98
N ALA A 143 -9.13 -4.79 3.19
CA ALA A 143 -9.29 -3.78 4.24
C ALA A 143 -8.66 -2.44 3.85
N VAL A 144 -7.46 -2.46 3.29
CA VAL A 144 -6.76 -1.24 2.84
C VAL A 144 -7.50 -0.60 1.65
N ALA A 145 -7.89 -1.38 0.65
CA ALA A 145 -8.62 -0.87 -0.51
C ALA A 145 -9.98 -0.28 -0.12
N ALA A 146 -10.74 -0.94 0.79
CA ALA A 146 -11.99 -0.42 1.32
C ALA A 146 -11.79 0.87 2.09
N ALA A 147 -10.76 0.98 2.94
CA ALA A 147 -10.46 2.21 3.67
C ALA A 147 -10.13 3.38 2.73
N ILE A 148 -9.38 3.15 1.65
CA ILE A 148 -9.11 4.14 0.61
C ILE A 148 -10.41 4.56 -0.09
N PHE A 149 -11.25 3.61 -0.49
CA PHE A 149 -12.52 3.89 -1.14
C PHE A 149 -13.45 4.72 -0.24
N LEU A 150 -13.62 4.31 1.02
CA LEU A 150 -14.46 5.03 1.98
C LEU A 150 -13.92 6.45 2.24
N ALA A 151 -12.60 6.59 2.38
CA ALA A 151 -11.97 7.90 2.59
C ALA A 151 -12.24 8.85 1.40
N ARG A 152 -12.00 8.40 0.14
CA ARG A 152 -12.20 9.24 -1.04
C ARG A 152 -13.66 9.55 -1.35
N THR A 153 -14.59 8.74 -0.84
CA THR A 153 -16.05 8.93 -0.98
C THR A 153 -16.67 9.72 0.16
N GLY A 154 -15.85 10.29 1.05
CA GLY A 154 -16.27 11.25 2.06
C GLY A 154 -16.74 10.65 3.38
N HIS A 155 -16.45 9.38 3.64
CA HIS A 155 -16.73 8.79 4.95
C HIS A 155 -15.78 9.31 6.02
N SER A 156 -16.31 9.47 7.22
CA SER A 156 -15.54 9.87 8.40
C SER A 156 -14.59 8.76 8.85
N LYS A 157 -13.55 9.12 9.57
CA LYS A 157 -12.65 8.14 10.21
C LYS A 157 -13.36 7.16 11.14
N ALA A 158 -14.42 7.61 11.82
CA ALA A 158 -15.23 6.75 12.68
C ALA A 158 -15.97 5.67 11.86
N GLU A 159 -16.51 6.01 10.71
CA GLU A 159 -17.17 5.06 9.80
C GLU A 159 -16.16 4.09 9.18
N ILE A 160 -14.97 4.59 8.77
CA ILE A 160 -13.88 3.74 8.25
C ILE A 160 -13.41 2.75 9.31
N ARG A 161 -13.23 3.20 10.56
CA ARG A 161 -12.90 2.32 11.70
C ARG A 161 -13.96 1.25 11.88
N ALA A 162 -15.23 1.65 12.01
CA ALA A 162 -16.34 0.74 12.24
C ALA A 162 -16.47 -0.31 11.11
N TYR A 163 -16.30 0.10 9.87
CA TYR A 163 -16.31 -0.80 8.72
C TYR A 163 -15.13 -1.79 8.78
N THR A 164 -13.92 -1.32 9.08
CA THR A 164 -12.72 -2.15 9.15
C THR A 164 -12.80 -3.17 10.28
N GLU A 165 -13.24 -2.76 11.46
CA GLU A 165 -13.46 -3.66 12.60
C GLU A 165 -14.59 -4.67 12.33
N GLY A 166 -15.74 -4.19 11.86
CA GLY A 166 -16.94 -5.02 11.65
C GLY A 166 -16.82 -6.03 10.51
N THR A 167 -16.16 -5.64 9.41
CA THR A 167 -16.07 -6.47 8.20
C THR A 167 -14.86 -7.41 8.24
N PHE A 168 -13.71 -6.91 8.70
CA PHE A 168 -12.44 -7.65 8.65
C PHE A 168 -12.01 -8.21 10.01
N GLY A 169 -12.68 -7.83 11.11
CA GLY A 169 -12.39 -8.32 12.44
C GLY A 169 -11.03 -7.86 12.98
N TYR A 170 -10.50 -6.75 12.48
CA TYR A 170 -9.28 -6.14 13.02
C TYR A 170 -9.60 -5.41 14.33
N ASP A 171 -8.73 -5.56 15.33
CA ASP A 171 -8.79 -4.80 16.58
C ASP A 171 -8.02 -3.48 16.41
N LEU A 172 -8.75 -2.36 16.36
CA LEU A 172 -8.22 -1.00 16.27
C LEU A 172 -8.39 -0.23 17.58
N SER A 173 -8.60 -0.93 18.70
CA SER A 173 -8.85 -0.30 20.00
C SER A 173 -7.62 0.37 20.63
N ARG A 174 -6.40 -0.11 20.28
CA ARG A 174 -5.14 0.43 20.80
C ARG A 174 -4.71 1.66 20.02
N SER A 175 -4.24 2.66 20.76
CA SER A 175 -3.60 3.85 20.17
C SER A 175 -2.19 3.55 19.65
N CYS A 176 -1.69 4.42 18.76
CA CYS A 176 -0.30 4.37 18.29
C CYS A 176 0.69 4.50 19.45
N ASP A 177 0.37 5.27 20.49
CA ASP A 177 1.22 5.40 21.67
C ASP A 177 1.30 4.10 22.48
N GLU A 178 0.24 3.32 22.53
CA GLU A 178 0.21 1.99 23.16
C GLU A 178 0.88 0.91 22.30
N ILE A 179 0.83 1.05 20.98
CA ILE A 179 1.46 0.11 20.04
C ILE A 179 2.98 0.31 20.00
N ARG A 180 3.43 1.55 19.86
CA ARG A 180 4.81 1.97 19.57
C ARG A 180 5.88 1.33 20.44
N PRO A 181 5.78 1.26 21.79
CA PRO A 181 6.87 0.72 22.62
C PRO A 181 7.16 -0.77 22.34
N GLY A 182 6.12 -1.54 22.07
CA GLY A 182 6.22 -3.01 21.88
C GLY A 182 6.30 -3.45 20.45
N TYR A 183 6.03 -2.59 19.47
CA TYR A 183 5.99 -2.98 18.08
C TYR A 183 7.38 -3.33 17.54
N ARG A 184 7.45 -4.38 16.72
CA ARG A 184 8.69 -4.88 16.11
C ARG A 184 8.45 -5.20 14.65
N HIS A 185 9.52 -5.37 13.91
CA HIS A 185 9.46 -5.75 12.50
C HIS A 185 8.69 -7.06 12.32
N ASP A 186 7.60 -6.98 11.55
CA ASP A 186 6.77 -8.10 11.13
C ASP A 186 6.27 -7.82 9.71
N VAL A 187 6.22 -8.86 8.89
CA VAL A 187 5.86 -8.77 7.47
C VAL A 187 4.49 -9.40 7.15
N SER A 188 3.69 -9.71 8.17
CA SER A 188 2.34 -10.26 7.99
C SER A 188 1.29 -9.16 7.84
N CYS A 189 0.24 -9.40 7.03
CA CYS A 189 -0.92 -8.50 6.98
C CYS A 189 -1.56 -8.33 8.35
N ARG A 190 -1.62 -9.40 9.15
CA ARG A 190 -2.24 -9.39 10.48
C ARG A 190 -1.60 -8.36 11.41
N ASP A 191 -0.27 -8.26 11.39
CA ASP A 191 0.47 -7.43 12.33
C ASP A 191 0.92 -6.08 11.71
N THR A 192 0.80 -5.89 10.38
CA THR A 192 1.09 -4.63 9.68
C THR A 192 -0.15 -3.77 9.43
N VAL A 193 -1.26 -4.36 8.96
CA VAL A 193 -2.43 -3.59 8.52
C VAL A 193 -3.13 -2.84 9.66
N PRO A 194 -3.44 -3.46 10.83
CA PRO A 194 -4.08 -2.74 11.92
C PRO A 194 -3.28 -1.53 12.44
N PRO A 195 -1.96 -1.62 12.71
CA PRO A 195 -1.17 -0.45 13.09
C PRO A 195 -1.14 0.66 12.04
N ALA A 196 -1.05 0.31 10.74
CA ALA A 196 -1.09 1.29 9.65
C ALA A 196 -2.45 2.00 9.55
N VAL A 197 -3.56 1.26 9.72
CA VAL A 197 -4.91 1.85 9.81
C VAL A 197 -5.03 2.74 11.04
N THR A 198 -4.53 2.31 12.20
CA THR A 198 -4.55 3.14 13.42
C THR A 198 -3.76 4.44 13.22
N ALA A 199 -2.59 4.40 12.59
CA ALA A 199 -1.80 5.59 12.30
C ALA A 199 -2.56 6.57 11.38
N PHE A 200 -3.27 6.07 10.37
CA PHE A 200 -4.17 6.89 9.55
C PHE A 200 -5.31 7.49 10.38
N LEU A 201 -5.96 6.70 11.22
CA LEU A 201 -7.11 7.15 12.02
C LEU A 201 -6.73 8.25 13.03
N GLU A 202 -5.53 8.19 13.59
CA GLU A 202 -5.07 9.18 14.59
C GLU A 202 -4.46 10.44 13.97
N GLY A 203 -3.82 10.35 12.80
CA GLY A 203 -3.18 11.50 12.16
C GLY A 203 -4.17 12.62 11.82
N THR A 204 -3.72 13.86 11.89
CA THR A 204 -4.55 15.06 11.72
C THR A 204 -4.48 15.67 10.32
N ASP A 205 -3.44 15.33 9.57
CA ASP A 205 -3.21 15.69 8.18
C ASP A 205 -2.34 14.62 7.49
N PHE A 206 -2.02 14.79 6.22
CA PHE A 206 -1.21 13.84 5.47
C PHE A 206 0.16 13.60 6.10
N GLU A 207 0.89 14.68 6.43
CA GLU A 207 2.23 14.58 6.99
C GLU A 207 2.21 13.94 8.39
N ASP A 208 1.23 14.28 9.20
CA ASP A 208 1.08 13.72 10.55
C ASP A 208 0.79 12.21 10.51
N VAL A 209 0.01 11.72 9.52
CA VAL A 209 -0.17 10.28 9.29
C VAL A 209 1.16 9.60 8.95
N ILE A 210 1.93 10.16 8.01
CA ILE A 210 3.26 9.64 7.64
C ILE A 210 4.18 9.56 8.86
N ARG A 211 4.26 10.65 9.63
CA ARG A 211 5.09 10.72 10.85
C ARG A 211 4.64 9.72 11.91
N THR A 212 3.33 9.57 12.06
CA THR A 212 2.75 8.61 13.00
C THR A 212 3.11 7.17 12.62
N ALA A 213 2.95 6.79 11.35
CA ALA A 213 3.26 5.46 10.87
C ALA A 213 4.76 5.13 11.03
N VAL A 214 5.67 6.01 10.59
CA VAL A 214 7.12 5.85 10.77
C VAL A 214 7.50 5.72 12.25
N SER A 215 6.82 6.46 13.14
CA SER A 215 7.12 6.42 14.57
C SER A 215 6.80 5.10 15.26
N LEU A 216 6.03 4.23 14.63
CA LEU A 216 5.75 2.89 15.17
C LEU A 216 6.99 1.97 15.08
N GLY A 217 7.85 2.20 14.12
CA GLY A 217 8.99 1.30 13.84
C GLY A 217 8.57 0.07 13.05
N GLY A 218 9.39 -0.97 13.09
CA GLY A 218 9.12 -2.23 12.41
C GLY A 218 9.37 -2.16 10.89
N ASP A 219 8.42 -2.65 10.11
CA ASP A 219 8.37 -2.60 8.65
C ASP A 219 7.85 -1.21 8.21
N CYS A 220 8.71 -0.20 8.34
CA CYS A 220 8.31 1.21 8.28
C CYS A 220 7.87 1.66 6.89
N ASP A 221 8.52 1.21 5.84
CA ASP A 221 8.18 1.53 4.45
C ASP A 221 6.79 0.98 4.11
N THR A 222 6.55 -0.30 4.34
CA THR A 222 5.24 -0.92 4.10
C THR A 222 4.12 -0.31 4.94
N GLN A 223 4.33 -0.11 6.25
CA GLN A 223 3.31 0.52 7.10
C GLN A 223 2.98 1.94 6.65
N THR A 224 4.02 2.70 6.29
CA THR A 224 3.84 4.09 5.88
C THR A 224 3.27 4.18 4.45
N CYS A 225 3.61 3.24 3.57
CA CYS A 225 2.97 3.07 2.26
C CYS A 225 1.45 2.85 2.42
N ILE A 226 1.05 1.92 3.28
CA ILE A 226 -0.37 1.62 3.55
C ILE A 226 -1.08 2.83 4.18
N ALA A 227 -0.52 3.41 5.24
CA ALA A 227 -1.11 4.56 5.93
C ALA A 227 -1.19 5.79 5.03
N GLY A 228 -0.13 6.06 4.26
CA GLY A 228 -0.04 7.16 3.30
C GLY A 228 -1.06 7.05 2.16
N SER A 229 -1.36 5.82 1.70
CA SER A 229 -2.38 5.61 0.68
C SER A 229 -3.80 5.99 1.15
N MET A 230 -4.11 5.70 2.41
CA MET A 230 -5.37 6.11 3.05
C MET A 230 -5.39 7.62 3.34
N ALA A 231 -4.26 8.17 3.79
CA ALA A 231 -4.12 9.60 4.07
C ALA A 231 -4.29 10.45 2.80
N GLU A 232 -3.73 10.03 1.67
CA GLU A 232 -3.95 10.67 0.38
C GLU A 232 -5.44 10.73 0.02
N ALA A 233 -6.15 9.62 0.22
CA ALA A 233 -7.57 9.53 -0.09
C ALA A 233 -8.45 10.44 0.79
N PHE A 234 -8.03 10.69 2.02
CA PHE A 234 -8.78 11.48 3.00
C PHE A 234 -8.42 12.96 3.00
N TYR A 235 -7.13 13.29 2.91
CA TYR A 235 -6.60 14.66 3.05
C TYR A 235 -6.08 15.25 1.75
N GLY A 236 -5.82 14.42 0.74
CA GLY A 236 -4.95 14.79 -0.38
C GLY A 236 -3.47 14.78 0.00
N VAL A 237 -2.60 15.04 -0.97
CA VAL A 237 -1.15 15.17 -0.78
C VAL A 237 -0.73 16.60 -1.11
N PRO A 238 0.03 17.29 -0.25
CA PRO A 238 0.60 18.61 -0.53
C PRO A 238 1.43 18.61 -1.83
N GLU A 239 1.30 19.66 -2.65
CA GLU A 239 1.91 19.69 -3.98
C GLU A 239 3.45 19.65 -3.91
N GLU A 240 4.05 20.27 -2.90
CA GLU A 240 5.48 20.20 -2.64
C GLU A 240 5.97 18.76 -2.40
N LEU A 241 5.18 17.94 -1.71
CA LEU A 241 5.50 16.53 -1.50
C LEU A 241 5.32 15.71 -2.79
N LYS A 242 4.33 16.01 -3.62
CA LYS A 242 4.19 15.38 -4.94
C LYS A 242 5.39 15.68 -5.83
N GLN A 243 5.87 16.92 -5.82
CA GLN A 243 7.06 17.33 -6.58
C GLN A 243 8.32 16.62 -6.07
N ALA A 244 8.50 16.54 -4.75
CA ALA A 244 9.59 15.78 -4.15
C ALA A 244 9.54 14.30 -4.54
N CYS A 245 8.36 13.66 -4.44
CA CYS A 245 8.14 12.27 -4.83
C CYS A 245 8.63 11.97 -6.26
N ARG A 246 8.28 12.83 -7.22
CA ARG A 246 8.67 12.65 -8.64
C ARG A 246 10.17 12.61 -8.85
N GLN A 247 10.97 13.24 -7.98
CA GLN A 247 12.44 13.26 -8.11
C GLN A 247 13.09 11.91 -7.73
N TYR A 248 12.39 11.07 -7.00
CA TYR A 248 12.88 9.74 -6.62
C TYR A 248 12.57 8.65 -7.65
N LEU A 249 11.65 8.92 -8.59
CA LEU A 249 11.15 7.91 -9.51
C LEU A 249 11.87 7.97 -10.86
N PRO A 250 12.32 6.84 -11.38
CA PRO A 250 12.75 6.72 -12.77
C PRO A 250 11.54 6.84 -13.73
N ASP A 251 11.84 7.12 -14.99
CA ASP A 251 10.82 7.48 -16.01
C ASP A 251 9.74 6.44 -16.21
N ASP A 252 10.05 5.16 -16.13
CA ASP A 252 9.09 4.07 -16.29
C ASP A 252 8.05 4.04 -15.17
N LEU A 253 8.48 4.19 -13.92
CA LEU A 253 7.61 4.28 -12.74
C LEU A 253 6.83 5.60 -12.71
N LEU A 254 7.51 6.71 -13.00
CA LEU A 254 6.89 8.04 -13.05
C LEU A 254 5.79 8.10 -14.11
N THR A 255 5.98 7.47 -15.26
CA THR A 255 4.96 7.41 -16.33
C THR A 255 3.67 6.77 -15.82
N VAL A 256 3.74 5.67 -15.07
CA VAL A 256 2.55 5.02 -14.51
C VAL A 256 1.87 5.93 -13.49
N LEU A 257 2.65 6.55 -12.59
CA LEU A 257 2.11 7.47 -11.59
C LEU A 257 1.35 8.64 -12.23
N ILE A 258 1.90 9.25 -13.28
CA ILE A 258 1.28 10.35 -14.02
C ILE A 258 0.01 9.88 -14.77
N ARG A 259 0.05 8.72 -15.42
CA ARG A 259 -1.13 8.12 -16.08
C ARG A 259 -2.26 7.92 -15.07
N PHE A 260 -1.95 7.41 -13.90
CA PHE A 260 -2.90 7.19 -12.83
C PHE A 260 -3.51 8.51 -12.33
N ASP A 261 -2.68 9.50 -12.02
CA ASP A 261 -3.12 10.82 -11.59
C ASP A 261 -4.04 11.48 -12.63
N THR A 262 -3.65 11.42 -13.90
CA THR A 262 -4.47 11.91 -15.02
C THR A 262 -5.83 11.21 -15.15
N ARG A 263 -5.89 9.89 -14.85
CA ARG A 263 -7.13 9.10 -14.91
C ARG A 263 -8.13 9.50 -13.84
N LEU A 264 -7.64 9.89 -12.65
CA LEU A 264 -8.49 10.31 -11.52
C LEU A 264 -9.06 11.72 -11.69
N HIS A 265 -8.45 12.56 -12.52
CA HIS A 265 -8.87 13.96 -12.74
C HIS A 265 -9.67 14.16 -14.03
N ARG A 266 -10.05 13.08 -14.70
CA ARG A 266 -10.96 13.07 -15.85
C ARG A 266 -12.40 12.82 -15.44
#